data_3520031f8d66c59d64228a0f6dde3892
#
_entry.id   3520031f8d66c59d64228a0f6dde3892
#
_cell.length_a   1.000
_cell.length_b   1.000
_cell.length_c   1.000
_cell.angle_alpha   90.00
_cell.angle_beta   90.00
_cell.angle_gamma   90.00
#
_symmetry.space_group_name_H-M   'P 1'
#
loop_
_entity.id
_entity.type
_entity.pdbx_description
1 polymer ?
#
loop_
_entity_poly.entity_id
_entity_poly.type
_entity_poly.pdbx_seq_one_letter_code
_entity_poly.pdbx_strand_id
1 'polypeptide(L)'
;MNPTAAILPCGTRLHLQHGPIDLIISADGQRERAFEAADARFRTVLTELVAELDALKQPITSTAECPNGGVAQRMHAAAMIYVGYSFLTRMAAVAGSVADTVLNAMTDDADVRRAYVNNGGDIALHLQEGESYSSAMVGHDGRELGQIIIQSGYNVGGIATSG
;
A
#
# COMPACT_ATOMS: atom_id res chain seq x y z
N MET A 1 8.53 15.33 12.11
CA MET A 1 8.79 15.42 10.64
C MET A 1 7.44 15.54 9.97
N ASN A 2 7.23 16.50 9.07
CA ASN A 2 5.95 16.69 8.40
C ASN A 2 5.90 15.85 7.11
N PRO A 3 4.71 15.38 6.69
CA PRO A 3 4.55 14.71 5.41
C PRO A 3 4.85 15.66 4.25
N THR A 4 5.44 15.14 3.19
CA THR A 4 5.73 15.86 1.95
C THR A 4 5.01 15.21 0.78
N ALA A 5 4.60 16.02 -0.18
CA ALA A 5 3.95 15.59 -1.42
C ALA A 5 4.57 16.31 -2.61
N ALA A 6 4.90 15.60 -3.68
CA ALA A 6 5.45 16.17 -4.89
C ALA A 6 4.99 15.39 -6.13
N ILE A 7 4.58 16.10 -7.18
CA ILE A 7 4.39 15.49 -8.50
C ILE A 7 5.77 15.20 -9.11
N LEU A 8 5.98 13.96 -9.54
CA LEU A 8 7.23 13.56 -10.18
C LEU A 8 7.38 14.23 -11.56
N PRO A 9 8.62 14.35 -12.08
CA PRO A 9 8.90 15.03 -13.36
C PRO A 9 8.09 14.49 -14.55
N CYS A 10 7.62 13.25 -14.50
CA CYS A 10 6.74 12.68 -15.54
C CYS A 10 5.34 13.31 -15.57
N GLY A 11 4.94 14.11 -14.57
CA GLY A 11 3.63 14.74 -14.46
C GLY A 11 2.44 13.80 -14.15
N THR A 12 2.68 12.50 -14.08
CA THR A 12 1.62 11.47 -13.96
C THR A 12 1.68 10.67 -12.67
N ARG A 13 2.71 10.89 -11.85
CA ARG A 13 2.90 10.19 -10.58
C ARG A 13 3.06 11.17 -9.43
N LEU A 14 2.50 10.81 -8.28
CA LEU A 14 2.65 11.51 -7.02
C LEU A 14 3.64 10.74 -6.13
N HIS A 15 4.56 11.45 -5.50
CA HIS A 15 5.44 10.96 -4.45
C HIS A 15 4.98 11.52 -3.11
N LEU A 16 4.71 10.66 -2.15
CA LEU A 16 4.38 11.01 -0.77
C LEU A 16 5.43 10.42 0.16
N GLN A 17 5.94 11.21 1.10
CA GLN A 17 6.92 10.74 2.08
C GLN A 17 6.60 11.28 3.48
N HIS A 18 6.59 10.38 4.49
CA HIS A 18 6.44 10.74 5.89
C HIS A 18 7.23 9.78 6.79
N GLY A 19 8.34 10.24 7.35
CA GLY A 19 9.25 9.39 8.11
C GLY A 19 9.78 8.23 7.27
N PRO A 20 9.57 6.98 7.68
CA PRO A 20 10.03 5.80 6.94
C PRO A 20 9.10 5.39 5.79
N ILE A 21 7.92 6.00 5.65
CA ILE A 21 6.93 5.65 4.62
C ILE A 21 7.21 6.48 3.37
N ASP A 22 7.37 5.80 2.24
CA ASP A 22 7.69 6.40 0.95
C ASP A 22 6.80 5.76 -0.14
N LEU A 23 5.89 6.55 -0.71
CA LEU A 23 4.89 6.07 -1.65
C LEU A 23 5.08 6.69 -3.03
N ILE A 24 5.04 5.85 -4.06
CA ILE A 24 4.88 6.27 -5.46
C ILE A 24 3.49 5.86 -5.94
N ILE A 25 2.71 6.83 -6.39
CA ILE A 25 1.28 6.67 -6.71
C ILE A 25 1.02 7.08 -8.15
N SER A 26 0.15 6.35 -8.82
CA SER A 26 -0.39 6.73 -10.13
C SER A 26 -1.89 6.46 -10.18
N ALA A 27 -2.60 7.25 -10.98
CA ALA A 27 -4.03 7.09 -11.23
C ALA A 27 -4.37 7.53 -12.66
N ASP A 28 -5.25 6.76 -13.31
CA ASP A 28 -5.85 7.08 -14.59
C ASP A 28 -7.36 7.31 -14.39
N GLY A 29 -7.86 8.47 -14.81
CA GLY A 29 -9.21 8.96 -14.54
C GLY A 29 -9.15 10.33 -13.88
N GLN A 30 -9.89 10.54 -12.80
CA GLN A 30 -9.88 11.78 -12.01
C GLN A 30 -8.59 11.88 -11.15
N ARG A 31 -7.44 11.93 -11.80
CA ARG A 31 -6.10 11.85 -11.18
C ARG A 31 -5.88 12.89 -10.10
N GLU A 32 -6.18 14.15 -10.35
CA GLU A 32 -5.94 15.23 -9.39
C GLU A 32 -6.71 14.99 -8.10
N ARG A 33 -8.00 14.64 -8.21
CA ARG A 33 -8.84 14.33 -7.06
C ARG A 33 -8.35 13.06 -6.31
N ALA A 34 -7.92 12.04 -7.04
CA ALA A 34 -7.32 10.85 -6.43
C ALA A 34 -6.04 11.19 -5.66
N PHE A 35 -5.20 12.07 -6.19
CA PHE A 35 -3.97 12.51 -5.51
C PHE A 35 -4.25 13.36 -4.29
N GLU A 36 -5.26 14.22 -4.32
CA GLU A 36 -5.72 15.00 -3.17
C GLU A 36 -6.21 14.08 -2.04
N ALA A 37 -7.02 13.07 -2.37
CA ALA A 37 -7.48 12.07 -1.42
C ALA A 37 -6.34 11.23 -0.83
N ALA A 38 -5.37 10.83 -1.67
CA ALA A 38 -4.17 10.13 -1.23
C ALA A 38 -3.35 10.95 -0.24
N ASP A 39 -3.05 12.22 -0.54
CA ASP A 39 -2.29 13.11 0.36
C ASP A 39 -3.04 13.36 1.66
N ALA A 40 -4.34 13.65 1.59
CA ALA A 40 -5.17 13.86 2.77
C ALA A 40 -5.14 12.65 3.72
N ARG A 41 -5.32 11.44 3.19
CA ARG A 41 -5.26 10.20 3.98
C ARG A 41 -3.87 9.90 4.51
N PHE A 42 -2.85 10.11 3.70
CA PHE A 42 -1.45 9.83 4.05
C PHE A 42 -0.95 10.62 5.24
N ARG A 43 -1.41 11.86 5.41
CA ARG A 43 -1.01 12.76 6.50
C ARG A 43 -1.26 12.20 7.90
N THR A 44 -2.22 11.32 8.08
CA THR A 44 -2.60 10.75 9.38
C THR A 44 -1.97 9.37 9.63
N VAL A 45 -1.57 8.65 8.58
CA VAL A 45 -1.11 7.25 8.63
C VAL A 45 0.01 7.03 9.64
N LEU A 46 1.09 7.80 9.57
CA LEU A 46 2.23 7.60 10.48
C LEU A 46 1.86 7.84 11.93
N THR A 47 1.07 8.87 12.21
CA THR A 47 0.63 9.20 13.57
C THR A 47 -0.26 8.10 14.15
N GLU A 48 -1.17 7.55 13.35
CA GLU A 48 -2.01 6.40 13.73
C GLU A 48 -1.16 5.18 14.09
N LEU A 49 -0.18 4.84 13.24
CA LEU A 49 0.71 3.70 13.47
C LEU A 49 1.59 3.87 14.70
N VAL A 50 2.13 5.08 14.91
CA VAL A 50 2.98 5.37 16.08
C VAL A 50 2.19 5.29 17.38
N ALA A 51 0.92 5.69 17.39
CA ALA A 51 0.07 5.62 18.57
C ALA A 51 -0.14 4.18 19.11
N GLU A 52 -0.06 3.18 18.23
CA GLU A 52 -0.24 1.76 18.59
C GLU A 52 1.03 0.91 18.35
N LEU A 53 2.19 1.55 18.14
CA LEU A 53 3.41 0.89 17.68
C LEU A 53 3.87 -0.24 18.60
N ASP A 54 3.77 -0.07 19.91
CA ASP A 54 4.18 -1.08 20.89
C ASP A 54 3.34 -2.36 20.75
N ALA A 55 2.04 -2.24 20.55
CA ALA A 55 1.15 -3.36 20.30
C ALA A 55 1.39 -4.01 18.93
N LEU A 56 1.71 -3.22 17.90
CA LEU A 56 1.98 -3.71 16.54
C LEU A 56 3.27 -4.53 16.45
N LYS A 57 4.24 -4.24 17.30
CA LYS A 57 5.52 -4.97 17.40
C LYS A 57 5.43 -6.28 18.20
N GLN A 58 4.36 -6.51 18.96
CA GLN A 58 4.21 -7.76 19.70
C GLN A 58 3.96 -8.93 18.77
N PRO A 59 4.44 -10.14 19.15
CA PRO A 59 4.08 -11.37 18.45
C PRO A 59 2.55 -11.51 18.39
N ILE A 60 2.04 -11.89 17.22
CA ILE A 60 0.60 -12.12 17.08
C ILE A 60 0.21 -13.50 17.64
N THR A 61 -0.88 -13.55 18.39
CA THR A 61 -1.45 -14.77 18.97
C THR A 61 -2.93 -14.86 18.60
N SER A 62 -3.53 -16.03 18.78
CA SER A 62 -4.97 -16.24 18.53
C SER A 62 -5.90 -15.41 19.44
N THR A 63 -5.37 -14.92 20.56
CA THR A 63 -6.10 -14.06 21.52
C THR A 63 -5.67 -12.61 21.47
N ALA A 64 -4.85 -12.22 20.46
CA ALA A 64 -4.39 -10.86 20.33
C ALA A 64 -5.56 -9.92 20.05
N GLU A 65 -5.65 -8.84 20.84
CA GLU A 65 -6.69 -7.82 20.66
C GLU A 65 -6.52 -7.09 19.31
N CYS A 66 -7.67 -6.76 18.69
CA CYS A 66 -7.69 -5.97 17.47
C CYS A 66 -7.35 -4.52 17.83
N PRO A 67 -6.42 -3.87 17.13
CA PRO A 67 -6.09 -2.47 17.34
C PRO A 67 -7.23 -1.54 16.88
N ASN A 68 -7.14 -0.25 17.24
CA ASN A 68 -8.18 0.73 16.93
C ASN A 68 -7.96 1.45 15.58
N GLY A 69 -6.73 1.71 15.18
CA GLY A 69 -6.40 2.43 13.96
C GLY A 69 -6.71 1.62 12.70
N GLY A 70 -7.27 2.25 11.67
CA GLY A 70 -7.70 1.55 10.46
C GLY A 70 -6.57 0.82 9.73
N VAL A 71 -5.37 1.41 9.66
CA VAL A 71 -4.18 0.74 9.11
C VAL A 71 -3.78 -0.44 9.98
N ALA A 72 -3.76 -0.26 11.30
CA ALA A 72 -3.41 -1.28 12.27
C ALA A 72 -4.38 -2.48 12.24
N GLN A 73 -5.68 -2.23 12.01
CA GLN A 73 -6.70 -3.28 11.83
C GLN A 73 -6.42 -4.12 10.57
N ARG A 74 -6.04 -3.49 9.45
CA ARG A 74 -5.62 -4.23 8.25
C ARG A 74 -4.39 -5.10 8.52
N MET A 75 -3.38 -4.54 9.18
CA MET A 75 -2.19 -5.28 9.59
C MET A 75 -2.54 -6.47 10.49
N HIS A 76 -3.46 -6.28 11.42
CA HIS A 76 -3.95 -7.34 12.30
C HIS A 76 -4.65 -8.45 11.51
N ALA A 77 -5.59 -8.10 10.65
CA ALA A 77 -6.32 -9.06 9.83
C ALA A 77 -5.38 -9.89 8.93
N ALA A 78 -4.41 -9.24 8.28
CA ALA A 78 -3.42 -9.92 7.45
C ALA A 78 -2.53 -10.87 8.27
N ALA A 79 -2.06 -10.46 9.44
CA ALA A 79 -1.20 -11.28 10.29
C ALA A 79 -1.94 -12.45 10.96
N MET A 80 -3.22 -12.29 11.30
CA MET A 80 -4.03 -13.33 11.93
C MET A 80 -4.15 -14.61 11.09
N ILE A 81 -4.06 -14.50 9.77
CA ILE A 81 -4.11 -15.65 8.85
C ILE A 81 -2.95 -16.64 9.13
N TYR A 82 -1.83 -16.12 9.62
CA TYR A 82 -0.60 -16.90 9.84
C TYR A 82 -0.38 -17.32 11.30
N VAL A 83 -1.34 -17.04 12.19
CA VAL A 83 -1.24 -17.47 13.59
C VAL A 83 -1.13 -18.98 13.68
N GLY A 84 -0.09 -19.47 14.40
CA GLY A 84 0.19 -20.90 14.56
C GLY A 84 1.08 -21.50 13.48
N TYR A 85 1.39 -20.80 12.40
CA TYR A 85 2.31 -21.29 11.36
C TYR A 85 3.74 -20.79 11.54
N SER A 86 3.92 -19.57 12.02
CA SER A 86 5.25 -18.98 12.23
C SER A 86 5.22 -17.85 13.25
N PHE A 87 6.41 -17.49 13.76
CA PHE A 87 6.57 -16.26 14.53
C PHE A 87 6.35 -15.04 13.60
N LEU A 88 5.38 -14.22 13.93
CA LEU A 88 5.03 -13.04 13.16
C LEU A 88 4.57 -11.91 14.08
N THR A 89 4.85 -10.68 13.70
CA THR A 89 4.21 -9.48 14.25
C THR A 89 3.36 -8.80 13.18
N ARG A 90 2.46 -7.91 13.59
CA ARG A 90 1.63 -7.14 12.65
C ARG A 90 2.48 -6.26 11.71
N MET A 91 3.72 -5.92 12.13
CA MET A 91 4.65 -5.11 11.34
C MET A 91 5.03 -5.75 9.99
N ALA A 92 4.94 -7.08 9.85
CA ALA A 92 5.18 -7.75 8.57
C ALA A 92 4.19 -7.33 7.46
N ALA A 93 3.02 -6.82 7.83
CA ALA A 93 1.99 -6.38 6.88
C ALA A 93 1.91 -4.85 6.73
N VAL A 94 2.84 -4.08 7.33
CA VAL A 94 2.71 -2.62 7.39
C VAL A 94 2.73 -1.96 6.01
N ALA A 95 3.65 -2.35 5.14
CA ALA A 95 3.82 -1.69 3.85
C ALA A 95 2.59 -1.88 2.95
N GLY A 96 2.10 -3.11 2.81
CA GLY A 96 0.89 -3.42 2.04
C GLY A 96 -0.36 -2.77 2.65
N SER A 97 -0.51 -2.79 3.99
CA SER A 97 -1.66 -2.18 4.66
C SER A 97 -1.72 -0.66 4.48
N VAL A 98 -0.57 0.01 4.46
CA VAL A 98 -0.49 1.44 4.14
C VAL A 98 -0.88 1.69 2.69
N ALA A 99 -0.31 0.90 1.76
CA ALA A 99 -0.62 1.03 0.33
C ALA A 99 -2.12 0.85 0.06
N ASP A 100 -2.74 -0.20 0.60
CA ASP A 100 -4.19 -0.45 0.49
C ASP A 100 -5.03 0.68 1.08
N THR A 101 -4.61 1.21 2.23
CA THR A 101 -5.36 2.28 2.91
C THR A 101 -5.39 3.56 2.09
N VAL A 102 -4.26 3.92 1.48
CA VAL A 102 -4.17 5.11 0.61
C VAL A 102 -4.91 4.86 -0.70
N LEU A 103 -4.77 3.67 -1.30
CA LEU A 103 -5.49 3.32 -2.52
C LEU A 103 -7.02 3.38 -2.33
N ASN A 104 -7.53 2.86 -1.21
CA ASN A 104 -8.97 2.93 -0.93
C ASN A 104 -9.45 4.39 -0.83
N ALA A 105 -8.71 5.27 -0.15
CA ALA A 105 -9.08 6.67 -0.10
C ALA A 105 -9.15 7.31 -1.49
N MET A 106 -8.25 6.93 -2.41
CA MET A 106 -8.29 7.39 -3.80
C MET A 106 -9.54 6.92 -4.54
N THR A 107 -9.87 5.64 -4.41
CA THR A 107 -11.01 5.02 -5.14
C THR A 107 -12.37 5.36 -4.55
N ASP A 108 -12.42 5.67 -3.25
CA ASP A 108 -13.65 6.12 -2.58
C ASP A 108 -14.03 7.56 -2.98
N ASP A 109 -13.04 8.41 -3.27
CA ASP A 109 -13.26 9.84 -3.53
C ASP A 109 -13.20 10.22 -5.02
N ALA A 110 -12.58 9.41 -5.87
CA ALA A 110 -12.37 9.71 -7.28
C ALA A 110 -12.75 8.53 -8.19
N ASP A 111 -13.29 8.84 -9.36
CA ASP A 111 -13.49 7.84 -10.40
C ASP A 111 -12.16 7.62 -11.14
N VAL A 112 -11.55 6.47 -10.85
CA VAL A 112 -10.27 6.05 -11.42
C VAL A 112 -10.42 4.69 -12.09
N ARG A 113 -9.96 4.57 -13.33
CA ARG A 113 -10.01 3.31 -14.08
C ARG A 113 -8.90 2.36 -13.66
N ARG A 114 -7.73 2.92 -13.40
CA ARG A 114 -6.55 2.20 -12.98
C ARG A 114 -5.76 3.05 -12.00
N ALA A 115 -5.36 2.46 -10.89
CA ALA A 115 -4.49 3.12 -9.91
C ALA A 115 -3.55 2.12 -9.25
N TYR A 116 -2.41 2.61 -8.77
CA TYR A 116 -1.54 1.86 -7.87
C TYR A 116 -0.95 2.77 -6.80
N VAL A 117 -0.66 2.16 -5.67
CA VAL A 117 0.15 2.72 -4.59
C VAL A 117 1.30 1.76 -4.31
N ASN A 118 2.53 2.19 -4.57
CA ASN A 118 3.74 1.42 -4.31
C ASN A 118 4.43 1.95 -3.06
N ASN A 119 4.59 1.10 -2.06
CA ASN A 119 5.27 1.36 -0.79
C ASN A 119 6.49 0.45 -0.66
N GLY A 120 7.65 0.90 -1.17
CA GLY A 120 8.89 0.12 -1.06
C GLY A 120 8.88 -1.24 -1.74
N GLY A 121 8.01 -1.45 -2.75
CA GLY A 121 7.86 -2.71 -3.47
C GLY A 121 6.57 -3.49 -3.13
N ASP A 122 5.88 -3.14 -2.05
CA ASP A 122 4.52 -3.61 -1.79
C ASP A 122 3.54 -2.69 -2.51
N ILE A 123 2.85 -3.23 -3.51
CA ILE A 123 2.03 -2.48 -4.45
C ILE A 123 0.57 -2.89 -4.28
N ALA A 124 -0.29 -1.95 -3.94
CA ALA A 124 -1.74 -2.10 -4.01
C ALA A 124 -2.24 -1.66 -5.39
N LEU A 125 -3.18 -2.41 -5.97
CA LEU A 125 -3.70 -2.22 -7.33
C LEU A 125 -5.20 -2.06 -7.35
N HIS A 126 -5.68 -1.11 -8.15
CA HIS A 126 -7.07 -0.98 -8.56
C HIS A 126 -7.17 -1.01 -10.08
N LEU A 127 -7.99 -1.93 -10.61
CA LEU A 127 -8.23 -2.11 -12.04
C LEU A 127 -9.73 -2.25 -12.29
N GLN A 128 -10.32 -1.32 -13.00
CA GLN A 128 -11.69 -1.49 -13.51
C GLN A 128 -11.72 -2.58 -14.60
N GLU A 129 -12.91 -3.06 -14.92
CA GLU A 129 -13.12 -4.08 -15.95
C GLU A 129 -12.47 -3.64 -17.29
N GLY A 130 -11.72 -4.55 -17.90
CA GLY A 130 -10.96 -4.31 -19.13
C GLY A 130 -9.58 -3.68 -18.95
N GLU A 131 -9.25 -3.20 -17.76
CA GLU A 131 -7.93 -2.60 -17.49
C GLU A 131 -6.88 -3.66 -17.11
N SER A 132 -5.62 -3.31 -17.29
CA SER A 132 -4.48 -4.14 -16.90
C SER A 132 -3.38 -3.30 -16.28
N TYR A 133 -2.58 -3.95 -15.44
CA TYR A 133 -1.35 -3.40 -14.86
C TYR A 133 -0.16 -4.22 -15.32
N SER A 134 0.91 -3.55 -15.69
CA SER A 134 2.15 -4.18 -16.12
C SER A 134 3.32 -3.65 -15.31
N SER A 135 4.15 -4.55 -14.78
CA SER A 135 5.35 -4.23 -14.04
C SER A 135 6.53 -5.07 -14.52
N ALA A 136 7.68 -4.44 -14.72
CA ALA A 136 8.92 -5.17 -14.98
C ALA A 136 9.40 -5.85 -13.69
N MET A 137 9.88 -7.09 -13.82
CA MET A 137 10.63 -7.78 -12.78
C MET A 137 12.12 -7.55 -13.04
N VAL A 138 12.81 -7.04 -12.03
CA VAL A 138 14.24 -6.78 -12.10
C VAL A 138 14.95 -7.60 -11.03
N GLY A 139 15.98 -8.34 -11.42
CA GLY A 139 16.83 -9.09 -10.49
C GLY A 139 17.69 -8.18 -9.62
N HIS A 140 18.28 -8.74 -8.57
CA HIS A 140 19.19 -8.03 -7.67
C HIS A 140 20.44 -7.48 -8.40
N ASP A 141 20.79 -8.03 -9.54
CA ASP A 141 21.88 -7.60 -10.42
C ASP A 141 21.48 -6.51 -11.43
N GLY A 142 20.22 -6.01 -11.33
CA GLY A 142 19.65 -5.00 -12.22
C GLY A 142 19.20 -5.53 -13.59
N ARG A 143 19.29 -6.84 -13.85
CA ARG A 143 18.82 -7.43 -15.10
C ARG A 143 17.31 -7.56 -15.09
N GLU A 144 16.68 -7.26 -16.21
CA GLU A 144 15.27 -7.53 -16.43
C GLU A 144 15.06 -9.05 -16.52
N LEU A 145 14.20 -9.58 -15.63
CA LEU A 145 13.84 -10.99 -15.56
C LEU A 145 12.57 -11.31 -16.33
N GLY A 146 11.80 -10.27 -16.69
CA GLY A 146 10.54 -10.41 -17.37
C GLY A 146 9.53 -9.36 -16.94
N GLN A 147 8.26 -9.62 -17.25
CA GLN A 147 7.15 -8.71 -16.97
C GLN A 147 6.00 -9.46 -16.30
N ILE A 148 5.42 -8.85 -15.29
CA ILE A 148 4.15 -9.30 -14.70
C ILE A 148 3.04 -8.48 -15.34
N ILE A 149 2.00 -9.17 -15.86
CA ILE A 149 0.78 -8.53 -16.34
C ILE A 149 -0.39 -9.04 -15.49
N ILE A 150 -1.08 -8.11 -14.83
CA ILE A 150 -2.28 -8.38 -14.05
C ILE A 150 -3.46 -7.76 -14.80
N GLN A 151 -4.48 -8.57 -15.07
CA GLN A 151 -5.72 -8.11 -15.71
C GLN A 151 -6.84 -7.99 -14.67
N SER A 152 -7.75 -7.06 -14.88
CA SER A 152 -9.00 -7.00 -14.11
C SER A 152 -9.72 -8.34 -14.20
N GLY A 153 -10.29 -8.83 -13.11
CA GLY A 153 -10.89 -10.17 -13.06
C GLY A 153 -9.96 -11.31 -12.59
N TYR A 154 -8.64 -11.07 -12.50
CA TYR A 154 -7.73 -12.00 -11.83
C TYR A 154 -7.86 -11.79 -10.35
N ASN A 155 -8.66 -11.78 -9.61
CA ASN A 155 -8.76 -11.62 -8.14
C ASN A 155 -7.41 -11.33 -7.43
N VAL A 156 -6.62 -10.42 -8.02
CA VAL A 156 -5.30 -10.00 -7.56
C VAL A 156 -5.37 -8.51 -7.26
N GLY A 157 -5.24 -8.15 -5.99
CA GLY A 157 -5.28 -6.76 -5.52
C GLY A 157 -3.92 -6.11 -5.30
N GLY A 158 -2.82 -6.85 -5.49
CA GLY A 158 -1.49 -6.29 -5.24
C GLY A 158 -0.35 -7.21 -5.58
N ILE A 159 0.86 -6.68 -5.44
CA ILE A 159 2.14 -7.38 -5.61
C ILE A 159 2.97 -7.08 -4.36
N ALA A 160 3.63 -8.08 -3.81
CA ALA A 160 4.62 -7.91 -2.76
C ALA A 160 5.99 -8.40 -3.25
N THR A 161 7.05 -7.69 -2.88
CA THR A 161 8.43 -8.09 -3.16
C THR A 161 9.13 -8.46 -1.86
N SER A 162 9.77 -9.62 -1.85
CA SER A 162 10.68 -9.98 -0.74
C SER A 162 12.03 -9.33 -0.99
N GLY A 163 12.52 -8.57 -0.02
CA GLY A 163 13.87 -8.01 0.00
C GLY A 163 14.90 -9.01 0.51
#